data_4c2cded8fbe054be3e8c3491d2f141a2
#
_entry.id   4c2cded8fbe054be3e8c3491d2f141a2
#
_cell.length_a   1.000
_cell.length_b   1.000
_cell.length_c   1.000
_cell.angle_alpha   90.00
_cell.angle_beta   90.00
_cell.angle_gamma   90.00
#
_symmetry.space_group_name_H-M   'P 1'
#
loop_
_entity.id
_entity.type
_entity.pdbx_description
1 polymer ?
#
loop_
_entity_poly.entity_id
_entity_poly.type
_entity_poly.pdbx_seq_one_letter_code
_entity_poly.pdbx_strand_id
1 'polypeptide(L)' 'MIIEEQVKLAIHGDEKAFEYLMDICKDGLYRTAFAYVKNEEDAIDILQDTVYKAYISIDKLKEPKYYKTWTSLILLMN' A
#
# COMPACT_ATOMS: atom_id res chain seq x y z
N MET A 1 2.14 -17.12 7.98
CA MET A 1 1.14 -16.08 8.28
C MET A 1 0.35 -15.76 7.03
N ILE A 2 -0.96 -15.72 7.14
CA ILE A 2 -1.82 -15.45 5.99
C ILE A 2 -2.00 -13.94 5.84
N ILE A 3 -1.63 -13.41 4.68
CA ILE A 3 -1.68 -11.97 4.43
C ILE A 3 -3.09 -11.41 4.61
N GLU A 4 -4.12 -12.15 4.19
CA GLU A 4 -5.50 -11.69 4.33
C GLU A 4 -5.89 -11.42 5.78
N GLU A 5 -5.36 -12.20 6.73
CA GLU A 5 -5.62 -11.96 8.14
C GLU A 5 -5.05 -10.63 8.60
N GLN A 6 -3.85 -10.29 8.11
CA GLN A 6 -3.22 -9.00 8.43
C GLN A 6 -4.01 -7.85 7.80
N VAL A 7 -4.54 -8.05 6.59
CA VAL A 7 -5.40 -7.04 5.96
C VAL A 7 -6.65 -6.80 6.80
N LYS A 8 -7.29 -7.87 7.29
CA LYS A 8 -8.46 -7.74 8.15
C LYS A 8 -8.16 -6.97 9.42
N LEU A 9 -7.03 -7.28 10.06
CA LEU A 9 -6.60 -6.57 11.26
C LEU A 9 -6.35 -5.09 10.96
N ALA A 10 -5.70 -4.78 9.85
CA ALA A 10 -5.41 -3.40 9.47
C ALA A 10 -6.70 -2.63 9.17
N ILE A 11 -7.68 -3.27 8.53
CA ILE A 11 -8.99 -2.65 8.26
C ILE A 11 -9.66 -2.25 9.56
N HIS A 12 -9.48 -3.03 10.62
CA HIS A 12 -10.07 -2.76 11.94
C HIS A 12 -9.19 -1.86 12.83
N GLY A 13 -8.14 -1.28 12.25
CA GLY A 13 -7.35 -0.26 12.96
C GLY A 13 -6.06 -0.75 13.57
N ASP A 14 -5.61 -1.97 13.30
CA ASP A 14 -4.35 -2.48 13.83
C ASP A 14 -3.18 -1.88 13.05
N GLU A 15 -2.45 -0.96 13.68
CA GLU A 15 -1.35 -0.25 13.03
C GLU A 15 -0.17 -1.17 12.71
N LYS A 16 0.13 -2.13 13.58
CA LYS A 16 1.23 -3.08 13.33
C LYS A 16 0.94 -3.96 12.13
N ALA A 17 -0.32 -4.39 11.99
CA ALA A 17 -0.72 -5.16 10.82
C ALA A 17 -0.57 -4.34 9.54
N PHE A 18 -0.93 -3.05 9.59
CA PHE A 18 -0.76 -2.16 8.44
C PHE A 18 0.72 -2.00 8.09
N GLU A 19 1.58 -1.76 9.08
CA GLU A 19 3.03 -1.64 8.85
C GLU A 19 3.59 -2.90 8.21
N TYR A 20 3.16 -4.07 8.69
CA TYR A 20 3.59 -5.34 8.12
C TYR A 20 3.21 -5.46 6.65
N LEU A 21 1.99 -5.08 6.30
CA LEU A 21 1.53 -5.10 4.92
C LEU A 21 2.34 -4.16 4.03
N MET A 22 2.65 -2.97 4.52
CA MET A 22 3.44 -2.01 3.76
C MET A 22 4.88 -2.50 3.58
N ASP A 23 5.46 -3.15 4.59
CA ASP A 23 6.79 -3.74 4.46
C ASP A 23 6.85 -4.79 3.36
N ILE A 24 5.78 -5.58 3.22
CA ILE A 24 5.71 -6.61 2.18
C ILE A 24 5.60 -5.99 0.79
N CYS A 25 4.80 -4.95 0.62
CA CYS A 25 4.47 -4.44 -0.71
C CYS A 25 5.29 -3.23 -1.16
N LYS A 26 6.04 -2.59 -0.26
CA LYS A 26 6.73 -1.34 -0.60
C LYS A 26 7.72 -1.45 -1.74
N ASP A 27 8.45 -2.56 -1.84
CA ASP A 27 9.44 -2.73 -2.91
C ASP A 27 8.79 -2.80 -4.28
N GLY A 28 7.67 -3.52 -4.37
CA GLY A 28 6.91 -3.60 -5.61
C GLY A 28 6.30 -2.26 -6.00
N LEU A 29 5.76 -1.53 -5.00
CA LEU A 29 5.22 -0.20 -5.23
C LEU A 29 6.31 0.78 -5.68
N TYR A 30 7.48 0.72 -5.04
CA TYR A 30 8.61 1.56 -5.42
C TYR A 30 9.03 1.29 -6.87
N ARG A 31 9.18 0.02 -7.25
CA ARG A 31 9.56 -0.33 -8.62
C ARG A 31 8.56 0.18 -9.64
N THR A 32 7.27 0.07 -9.32
CA THR A 32 6.23 0.58 -10.20
C THR A 32 6.31 2.09 -10.33
N ALA A 33 6.47 2.80 -9.21
CA ALA A 33 6.61 4.25 -9.21
C ALA A 33 7.84 4.69 -10.01
N PHE A 34 8.96 4.01 -9.79
CA PHE A 34 10.21 4.33 -10.50
C PHE A 34 10.07 4.12 -12.01
N ALA A 35 9.35 3.08 -12.42
CA ALA A 35 9.12 2.82 -13.84
C ALA A 35 8.40 3.99 -14.52
N TYR A 36 7.51 4.68 -13.79
CA TYR A 36 6.79 5.82 -14.33
C TYR A 36 7.62 7.11 -14.34
N VAL A 37 8.29 7.41 -13.23
CA VAL A 37 8.96 8.73 -13.09
C VAL A 37 10.45 8.68 -13.39
N LYS A 38 11.08 7.50 -13.32
CA LYS A 38 12.50 7.28 -13.62
C LYS A 38 13.44 8.19 -12.84
N ASN A 39 13.04 8.52 -11.62
CA ASN A 39 13.78 9.38 -10.71
C ASN A 39 13.54 8.86 -9.31
N GLU A 40 14.63 8.60 -8.57
CA GLU A 40 14.54 8.00 -7.25
C GLU A 40 13.78 8.87 -6.24
N GLU A 41 14.08 10.18 -6.22
CA GLU A 41 13.41 11.07 -5.28
C GLU A 41 11.91 11.14 -5.53
N ASP A 42 11.52 11.25 -6.80
CA ASP A 42 10.12 11.29 -7.17
C ASP A 42 9.42 9.96 -6.86
N ALA A 43 10.12 8.84 -7.10
CA ALA A 43 9.55 7.53 -6.79
C ALA A 43 9.31 7.36 -5.28
N ILE A 44 10.24 7.82 -4.45
CA ILE A 44 10.10 7.77 -3.00
C ILE A 44 8.92 8.65 -2.56
N ASP A 45 8.77 9.85 -3.13
CA ASP A 45 7.67 10.73 -2.80
C ASP A 45 6.32 10.09 -3.13
N ILE A 46 6.23 9.45 -4.30
CA ILE A 46 5.01 8.75 -4.70
C ILE A 46 4.72 7.58 -3.75
N LEU A 47 5.76 6.83 -3.37
CA LEU A 47 5.61 5.71 -2.45
C LEU A 47 5.08 6.18 -1.10
N GLN A 48 5.68 7.24 -0.54
CA GLN A 48 5.26 7.77 0.75
C GLN A 48 3.81 8.25 0.70
N ASP A 49 3.44 8.97 -0.36
CA ASP A 49 2.08 9.45 -0.54
C ASP A 49 1.09 8.29 -0.68
N THR A 50 1.49 7.25 -1.41
CA THR A 50 0.67 6.04 -1.57
C THR A 50 0.42 5.35 -0.24
N VAL A 51 1.48 5.19 0.58
CA VAL A 51 1.37 4.58 1.90
C VAL A 51 0.44 5.40 2.80
N TYR A 52 0.58 6.72 2.78
CA TYR A 52 -0.30 7.60 3.56
C TYR A 52 -1.76 7.46 3.14
N LYS A 53 -2.01 7.51 1.84
CA LYS A 53 -3.38 7.38 1.32
C LYS A 53 -3.97 6.00 1.62
N ALA A 54 -3.14 4.96 1.55
CA ALA A 54 -3.55 3.62 1.93
C ALA A 54 -3.93 3.57 3.40
N TYR A 55 -3.14 4.20 4.26
CA TYR A 55 -3.40 4.20 5.69
C TYR A 55 -4.76 4.84 6.02
N ILE A 56 -5.04 6.01 5.45
CA ILE A 56 -6.28 6.73 5.77
C ILE A 56 -7.52 6.13 5.12
N SER A 57 -7.36 5.24 4.15
CA SER A 57 -8.49 4.68 3.42
C SER A 57 -8.64 3.17 3.51
N ILE A 58 -7.78 2.49 4.29
CA ILE A 58 -7.82 1.02 4.35
C ILE A 58 -9.14 0.49 4.90
N ASP A 59 -9.80 1.25 5.76
CA ASP A 59 -11.10 0.88 6.30
C ASP A 59 -12.19 0.79 5.23
N LYS A 60 -11.93 1.36 4.06
CA LYS A 60 -12.87 1.31 2.92
C LYS A 60 -12.67 0.08 2.04
N LEU A 61 -11.58 -0.67 2.27
CA LEU A 61 -11.33 -1.89 1.53
C LEU A 61 -12.29 -2.98 2.01
N LYS A 62 -13.24 -3.34 1.17
CA LYS A 62 -14.30 -4.28 1.55
C LYS A 62 -13.86 -5.73 1.47
N GLU A 63 -12.97 -6.05 0.51
CA GLU A 63 -12.54 -7.43 0.29
C GLU A 63 -11.03 -7.55 0.49
N PRO A 64 -10.60 -8.17 1.59
CA PRO A 64 -9.16 -8.26 1.93
C PRO A 64 -8.27 -8.86 0.84
N LYS A 65 -8.80 -9.79 0.05
CA LYS A 65 -7.98 -10.45 -0.99
C LYS A 65 -7.58 -9.51 -2.12
N TYR A 66 -8.22 -8.33 -2.23
CA TYR A 66 -7.90 -7.36 -3.29
C TYR A 66 -6.94 -6.26 -2.84
N TYR A 67 -6.26 -6.44 -1.70
CA TYR A 67 -5.44 -5.34 -1.17
C TYR A 67 -4.29 -4.97 -2.12
N LYS A 68 -3.70 -5.92 -2.84
CA LYS A 68 -2.63 -5.61 -3.80
C LYS A 68 -3.14 -4.74 -4.95
N THR A 69 -4.27 -5.12 -5.53
CA THR A 69 -4.90 -4.34 -6.58
C THR A 69 -5.26 -2.96 -6.07
N TRP A 70 -5.80 -2.90 -4.86
CA TRP A 70 -6.22 -1.65 -4.24
C TRP A 70 -5.04 -0.70 -4.02
N THR A 71 -3.91 -1.19 -3.47
CA THR A 71 -2.73 -0.35 -3.26
C THR A 71 -2.13 0.11 -4.59
N SER A 72 -2.14 -0.75 -5.60
CA SER A 72 -1.65 -0.39 -6.95
C SER A 72 -2.51 0.71 -7.57
N LEU A 73 -3.83 0.65 -7.39
CA LEU A 73 -4.73 1.69 -7.88
C LEU A 73 -4.47 3.03 -7.18
N ILE A 74 -4.21 3.00 -5.87
CA ILE A 74 -3.88 4.23 -5.13
C ILE A 74 -2.61 4.85 -5.71
N LEU A 75 -1.59 4.04 -5.97
CA LEU A 75 -0.34 4.52 -6.54
C LEU A 75 -0.56 5.18 -7.90
N LEU A 76 -1.36 4.55 -8.75
CA LEU A 76 -1.63 5.07 -10.10
C LEU A 76 -2.49 6.34 -10.10
N MET A 77 -3.20 6.60 -9.01
CA MET A 77 -4.02 7.81 -8.87
C MET A 77 -3.24 9.02 -8.36
N ASN A 78 -1.98 8.83 -8.05
CA ASN A 78 -1.12 9.93 -7.59
C ASN A 78 -0.65 10.82 -8.73
#